data_e5077797edc6ef88cf10a1b4858f345d
#
_entry.id   e5077797edc6ef88cf10a1b4858f345d
#
_cell.length_a   1.000
_cell.length_b   1.000
_cell.length_c   1.000
_cell.angle_alpha   90.00
_cell.angle_beta   90.00
_cell.angle_gamma   90.00
#
_symmetry.space_group_name_H-M   'P 1'
#
loop_
_entity.id
_entity.type
_entity.pdbx_description
1 polymer ?
#
loop_
_entity_poly.entity_id
_entity_poly.type
_entity_poly.pdbx_seq_one_letter_code
_entity_poly.pdbx_strand_id
1 'polypeptide(L)'
;MADLLMELEGKPTTPAAGQGIFFFDSTAKIRAFLNDTGRVEAYSNNAAIANQTVNAADTYLTNSDLLIPSWGLQAKGTFLFQISASKTGAGTAAPIYSVRIGTNRTTADTARLTLTGPAQTAIADIGTLNILITVRAAGGSCILQGTAFWSHRGTAANTTTSGTGFANDSTGHVEGTSASFDASAVNGQYIGLSVNSGTAGVWTVTQVIAEANW
;
A
#
# COMPACT_ATOMS: atom_id res chain seq x y z
N MET A 1 -11.63 35.27 -11.10
CA MET A 1 -11.98 34.34 -10.04
C MET A 1 -12.20 33.02 -10.77
N ALA A 2 -11.33 32.01 -10.57
CA ALA A 2 -11.51 30.73 -11.25
C ALA A 2 -12.53 29.94 -10.43
N ASP A 3 -13.65 29.60 -11.03
CA ASP A 3 -14.63 28.72 -10.43
C ASP A 3 -14.05 27.31 -10.34
N LEU A 4 -13.97 26.78 -9.12
CA LEU A 4 -13.65 25.39 -8.89
C LEU A 4 -14.91 24.56 -9.24
N LEU A 5 -14.99 24.07 -10.47
CA LEU A 5 -16.06 23.17 -10.88
C LEU A 5 -15.72 21.76 -10.38
N MET A 6 -16.42 21.29 -9.39
CA MET A 6 -16.37 19.88 -8.98
C MET A 6 -17.41 19.10 -9.80
N GLU A 7 -16.99 18.52 -10.91
CA GLU A 7 -17.84 17.60 -11.66
C GLU A 7 -17.88 16.23 -10.97
N LEU A 8 -19.11 15.77 -10.68
CA LEU A 8 -19.41 14.47 -10.07
C LEU A 8 -19.65 13.37 -11.12
N GLU A 9 -19.32 13.60 -12.37
CA GLU A 9 -19.66 12.71 -13.50
C GLU A 9 -18.38 12.22 -14.19
N GLY A 10 -18.02 10.94 -14.00
CA GLY A 10 -17.04 10.25 -14.80
C GLY A 10 -15.70 10.98 -14.96
N LYS A 11 -14.81 10.47 -15.81
CA LYS A 11 -13.56 11.15 -16.15
C LYS A 11 -13.87 12.41 -16.98
N PRO A 12 -13.49 13.63 -16.51
CA PRO A 12 -13.69 14.85 -17.29
C PRO A 12 -12.87 14.84 -18.59
N THR A 13 -13.18 15.75 -19.49
CA THR A 13 -12.37 15.96 -20.71
C THR A 13 -10.96 16.43 -20.34
N THR A 14 -9.97 16.03 -21.14
CA THR A 14 -8.58 16.45 -20.92
C THR A 14 -8.48 17.98 -20.90
N PRO A 15 -7.92 18.58 -19.82
CA PRO A 15 -7.74 20.02 -19.74
C PRO A 15 -6.72 20.55 -20.75
N ALA A 16 -6.73 21.86 -20.98
CA ALA A 16 -5.74 22.51 -21.84
C ALA A 16 -4.32 22.42 -21.24
N ALA A 17 -3.30 22.60 -22.10
CA ALA A 17 -1.90 22.54 -21.67
C ALA A 17 -1.62 23.45 -20.45
N GLY A 18 -0.93 22.91 -19.47
CA GLY A 18 -0.63 23.59 -18.19
C GLY A 18 -1.79 23.69 -17.21
N GLN A 19 -2.91 23.04 -17.49
CA GLN A 19 -4.09 22.98 -16.60
C GLN A 19 -4.28 21.59 -16.01
N GLY A 20 -5.03 21.50 -14.92
CA GLY A 20 -5.43 20.25 -14.32
C GLY A 20 -6.81 20.38 -13.68
N ILE A 21 -7.51 19.27 -13.54
CA ILE A 21 -8.87 19.21 -12.99
C ILE A 21 -8.86 18.25 -11.80
N PHE A 22 -9.26 18.75 -10.63
CA PHE A 22 -9.63 17.87 -9.51
C PHE A 22 -11.06 17.40 -9.70
N PHE A 23 -11.29 16.10 -9.58
CA PHE A 23 -12.61 15.53 -9.69
C PHE A 23 -12.78 14.32 -8.75
N PHE A 24 -14.03 13.94 -8.55
CA PHE A 24 -14.40 12.70 -7.89
C PHE A 24 -14.75 11.68 -8.99
N ASP A 25 -13.93 10.65 -9.13
CA ASP A 25 -14.28 9.55 -10.04
C ASP A 25 -15.46 8.77 -9.44
N SER A 26 -16.64 8.92 -10.06
CA SER A 26 -17.87 8.27 -9.60
C SER A 26 -17.84 6.75 -9.76
N THR A 27 -17.03 6.24 -10.68
CA THR A 27 -16.88 4.80 -10.95
C THR A 27 -15.89 4.17 -9.98
N ALA A 28 -14.69 4.76 -9.85
CA ALA A 28 -13.65 4.27 -8.96
C ALA A 28 -13.85 4.70 -7.50
N LYS A 29 -14.77 5.64 -7.22
CA LYS A 29 -15.04 6.18 -5.88
C LYS A 29 -13.83 6.83 -5.21
N ILE A 30 -12.96 7.43 -5.99
CA ILE A 30 -11.72 8.06 -5.54
C ILE A 30 -11.69 9.55 -5.89
N ARG A 31 -10.92 10.31 -5.10
CA ARG A 31 -10.49 11.65 -5.49
C ARG A 31 -9.36 11.50 -6.51
N ALA A 32 -9.44 12.21 -7.59
CA ALA A 32 -8.46 12.13 -8.66
C ALA A 32 -8.11 13.51 -9.21
N PHE A 33 -6.95 13.59 -9.82
CA PHE A 33 -6.49 14.73 -10.58
C PHE A 33 -6.27 14.31 -12.02
N LEU A 34 -6.85 15.02 -12.97
CA LEU A 34 -6.63 14.83 -14.39
C LEU A 34 -5.68 15.90 -14.88
N ASN A 35 -4.51 15.53 -15.37
CA ASN A 35 -3.54 16.45 -15.94
C ASN A 35 -3.83 16.77 -17.42
N ASP A 36 -3.09 17.73 -17.96
CA ASP A 36 -3.21 18.20 -19.36
C ASP A 36 -2.79 17.14 -20.42
N THR A 37 -2.19 16.05 -20.00
CA THR A 37 -1.92 14.90 -20.89
C THR A 37 -3.08 13.89 -20.92
N GLY A 38 -4.17 14.17 -20.19
CA GLY A 38 -5.35 13.28 -20.08
C GLY A 38 -5.15 12.12 -19.12
N ARG A 39 -4.13 12.16 -18.27
CA ARG A 39 -3.82 11.14 -17.30
C ARG A 39 -4.49 11.41 -15.97
N VAL A 40 -5.15 10.41 -15.42
CA VAL A 40 -5.74 10.46 -14.08
C VAL A 40 -4.67 10.07 -13.06
N GLU A 41 -4.48 10.94 -12.07
CA GLU A 41 -3.57 10.73 -10.95
C GLU A 41 -4.38 10.61 -9.67
N ALA A 42 -4.49 9.40 -9.13
CA ALA A 42 -5.23 9.14 -7.90
C ALA A 42 -4.32 9.25 -6.68
N TYR A 43 -4.81 9.93 -5.65
CA TYR A 43 -4.10 10.10 -4.38
C TYR A 43 -4.56 9.15 -3.29
N SER A 44 -5.69 8.48 -3.49
CA SER A 44 -6.18 7.46 -2.56
C SER A 44 -6.95 6.39 -3.31
N ASN A 45 -6.90 5.17 -2.81
CA ASN A 45 -7.68 4.04 -3.28
C ASN A 45 -8.38 3.39 -2.07
N ASN A 46 -9.68 3.65 -1.97
CA ASN A 46 -10.54 3.17 -0.88
C ASN A 46 -11.64 2.25 -1.39
N ALA A 47 -11.45 1.65 -2.57
CA ALA A 47 -12.46 0.76 -3.14
C ALA A 47 -12.67 -0.47 -2.24
N ALA A 48 -13.92 -0.85 -2.06
CA ALA A 48 -14.25 -2.11 -1.41
C ALA A 48 -13.71 -3.28 -2.24
N ILE A 49 -13.11 -4.26 -1.60
CA ILE A 49 -12.55 -5.44 -2.25
C ILE A 49 -13.27 -6.70 -1.80
N ALA A 50 -13.26 -7.72 -2.66
CA ALA A 50 -13.52 -9.07 -2.22
C ALA A 50 -12.37 -9.56 -1.33
N ASN A 51 -12.65 -10.50 -0.44
CA ASN A 51 -11.60 -11.11 0.39
C ASN A 51 -10.48 -11.69 -0.48
N GLN A 52 -9.25 -11.41 -0.10
CA GLN A 52 -8.04 -11.93 -0.77
C GLN A 52 -7.33 -12.90 0.16
N THR A 53 -6.92 -14.03 -0.38
CA THR A 53 -6.11 -15.00 0.38
C THR A 53 -4.63 -14.70 0.17
N VAL A 54 -3.88 -14.55 1.25
CA VAL A 54 -2.43 -14.44 1.28
C VAL A 54 -1.86 -15.68 1.97
N ASN A 55 -0.85 -16.27 1.36
CA ASN A 55 -0.19 -17.48 1.85
C ASN A 55 1.34 -17.36 1.76
N ALA A 56 2.06 -18.47 1.79
CA ALA A 56 3.51 -18.51 1.67
C ALA A 56 4.06 -18.05 0.30
N ALA A 57 3.22 -17.90 -0.71
CA ALA A 57 3.59 -17.26 -1.96
C ALA A 57 3.38 -15.75 -1.84
N ASP A 58 4.26 -14.98 -2.46
CA ASP A 58 4.11 -13.52 -2.52
C ASP A 58 2.84 -13.17 -3.32
N THR A 59 1.94 -12.43 -2.70
CA THR A 59 0.62 -12.08 -3.24
C THR A 59 0.50 -10.56 -3.34
N TYR A 60 0.36 -10.03 -4.55
CA TYR A 60 0.08 -8.60 -4.75
C TYR A 60 -1.35 -8.30 -4.32
N LEU A 61 -1.52 -7.33 -3.44
CA LEU A 61 -2.83 -6.97 -2.91
C LEU A 61 -3.58 -6.08 -3.89
N THR A 62 -4.71 -6.56 -4.36
CA THR A 62 -5.63 -5.76 -5.18
C THR A 62 -6.06 -4.50 -4.41
N ASN A 63 -6.13 -3.38 -5.10
CA ASN A 63 -6.43 -2.05 -4.55
C ASN A 63 -5.35 -1.46 -3.62
N SER A 64 -4.15 -2.04 -3.56
CA SER A 64 -3.02 -1.38 -2.90
C SER A 64 -2.29 -0.39 -3.79
N ASP A 65 -2.59 -0.37 -5.07
CA ASP A 65 -1.84 0.40 -6.07
C ASP A 65 -2.27 1.87 -6.13
N LEU A 66 -1.27 2.75 -6.17
CA LEU A 66 -1.41 4.18 -6.40
C LEU A 66 -0.58 4.58 -7.61
N LEU A 67 -1.13 5.42 -8.47
CA LEU A 67 -0.40 5.94 -9.62
C LEU A 67 0.64 6.97 -9.15
N ILE A 68 1.92 6.74 -9.43
CA ILE A 68 2.97 7.73 -9.26
C ILE A 68 2.76 8.83 -10.31
N PRO A 69 2.65 10.11 -9.89
CA PRO A 69 2.43 11.22 -10.81
C PRO A 69 3.50 11.32 -11.90
N SER A 70 3.19 12.02 -12.98
CA SER A 70 4.13 12.26 -14.08
C SER A 70 5.38 13.05 -13.64
N TRP A 71 5.28 13.85 -12.59
CA TRP A 71 6.43 14.54 -11.98
C TRP A 71 7.25 13.65 -11.03
N GLY A 72 6.83 12.41 -10.80
CA GLY A 72 7.56 11.38 -10.09
C GLY A 72 7.48 11.45 -8.57
N LEU A 73 8.32 10.63 -7.94
CA LEU A 73 8.48 10.60 -6.50
C LEU A 73 9.22 11.84 -6.01
N GLN A 74 8.63 12.53 -5.03
CA GLN A 74 9.21 13.71 -4.42
C GLN A 74 9.78 13.39 -3.03
N ALA A 75 10.89 14.03 -2.67
CA ALA A 75 11.42 13.93 -1.31
C ALA A 75 10.39 14.45 -0.30
N LYS A 76 10.23 13.75 0.81
CA LYS A 76 9.21 13.94 1.86
C LYS A 76 7.79 13.44 1.48
N GLY A 77 7.56 13.00 0.24
CA GLY A 77 6.32 12.30 -0.11
C GLY A 77 6.13 11.06 0.77
N THR A 78 4.89 10.76 1.11
CA THR A 78 4.54 9.62 1.97
C THR A 78 3.45 8.77 1.34
N PHE A 79 3.50 7.46 1.61
CA PHE A 79 2.46 6.51 1.25
C PHE A 79 2.03 5.75 2.48
N LEU A 80 0.73 5.64 2.68
CA LEU A 80 0.14 4.82 3.73
C LEU A 80 -0.60 3.65 3.08
N PHE A 81 -0.28 2.44 3.50
CA PHE A 81 -1.05 1.24 3.21
C PHE A 81 -1.64 0.71 4.51
N GLN A 82 -2.95 0.60 4.57
CA GLN A 82 -3.66 0.02 5.70
C GLN A 82 -4.42 -1.23 5.25
N ILE A 83 -4.20 -2.34 5.93
CA ILE A 83 -4.73 -3.64 5.55
C ILE A 83 -5.42 -4.26 6.76
N SER A 84 -6.70 -4.57 6.63
CA SER A 84 -7.41 -5.38 7.62
C SER A 84 -7.37 -6.84 7.21
N ALA A 85 -6.97 -7.70 8.12
CA ALA A 85 -6.84 -9.12 7.85
C ALA A 85 -7.17 -9.98 9.07
N SER A 86 -7.54 -11.23 8.79
CA SER A 86 -7.57 -12.31 9.76
C SER A 86 -6.57 -13.39 9.37
N LYS A 87 -6.02 -14.09 10.34
CA LYS A 87 -5.18 -15.26 10.11
C LYS A 87 -5.73 -16.49 10.82
N THR A 88 -5.48 -17.65 10.24
CA THR A 88 -5.71 -18.96 10.89
C THR A 88 -4.66 -19.19 11.97
N GLY A 89 -4.91 -20.16 12.87
CA GLY A 89 -3.96 -20.56 13.91
C GLY A 89 -2.71 -21.29 13.41
N ALA A 90 -2.53 -21.44 12.10
CA ALA A 90 -1.33 -22.06 11.52
C ALA A 90 -0.29 -21.00 11.14
N GLY A 91 0.98 -21.42 11.05
CA GLY A 91 2.08 -20.58 10.59
C GLY A 91 2.67 -19.70 11.67
N THR A 92 3.99 -19.82 11.85
CA THR A 92 4.77 -19.03 12.83
C THR A 92 5.90 -18.29 12.18
N ALA A 93 6.15 -18.47 10.88
CA ALA A 93 7.21 -17.78 10.16
C ALA A 93 6.95 -16.29 10.06
N ALA A 94 8.02 -15.52 9.96
CA ALA A 94 7.95 -14.07 9.75
C ALA A 94 7.28 -13.75 8.40
N PRO A 95 6.33 -12.81 8.34
CA PRO A 95 5.76 -12.36 7.09
C PRO A 95 6.71 -11.38 6.39
N ILE A 96 6.55 -11.25 5.07
CA ILE A 96 7.32 -10.31 4.25
C ILE A 96 6.35 -9.34 3.58
N TYR A 97 6.63 -8.06 3.69
CA TYR A 97 5.89 -6.98 3.05
C TYR A 97 6.79 -6.34 1.99
N SER A 98 6.37 -6.34 0.73
CA SER A 98 7.16 -5.77 -0.35
C SER A 98 6.42 -4.62 -1.01
N VAL A 99 7.00 -3.42 -0.95
CA VAL A 99 6.54 -2.26 -1.73
C VAL A 99 7.10 -2.41 -3.14
N ARG A 100 6.19 -2.54 -4.10
CA ARG A 100 6.52 -2.79 -5.50
C ARG A 100 6.19 -1.59 -6.36
N ILE A 101 7.06 -1.33 -7.35
CA ILE A 101 6.83 -0.28 -8.33
C ILE A 101 6.97 -0.87 -9.72
N GLY A 102 5.97 -0.63 -10.56
CA GLY A 102 5.95 -1.08 -11.95
C GLY A 102 4.62 -0.78 -12.65
N THR A 103 4.46 -1.35 -13.82
CA THR A 103 3.29 -1.13 -14.67
C THR A 103 2.28 -2.27 -14.64
N ASN A 104 2.68 -3.44 -14.12
CA ASN A 104 1.89 -4.67 -14.19
C ASN A 104 0.85 -4.77 -13.07
N ARG A 105 1.09 -4.13 -11.92
CA ARG A 105 0.23 -4.22 -10.72
C ARG A 105 0.13 -5.67 -10.23
N THR A 106 1.26 -6.35 -10.27
CA THR A 106 1.43 -7.75 -9.87
C THR A 106 2.78 -7.96 -9.20
N THR A 107 3.04 -9.18 -8.75
CA THR A 107 4.34 -9.57 -8.18
C THR A 107 5.49 -9.54 -9.21
N ALA A 108 5.20 -9.35 -10.50
CA ALA A 108 6.22 -9.13 -11.54
C ALA A 108 6.82 -7.71 -11.46
N ASP A 109 6.16 -6.76 -10.79
CA ASP A 109 6.72 -5.43 -10.56
C ASP A 109 7.90 -5.50 -9.59
N THR A 110 8.84 -4.58 -9.74
CA THR A 110 10.09 -4.58 -8.95
C THR A 110 9.79 -4.26 -7.49
N ALA A 111 10.19 -5.15 -6.57
CA ALA A 111 10.21 -4.84 -5.13
C ALA A 111 11.31 -3.82 -4.84
N ARG A 112 10.92 -2.61 -4.45
CA ARG A 112 11.85 -1.51 -4.12
C ARG A 112 12.20 -1.48 -2.65
N LEU A 113 11.26 -1.85 -1.78
CA LEU A 113 11.48 -1.96 -0.35
C LEU A 113 10.85 -3.26 0.14
N THR A 114 11.58 -3.98 0.97
CA THR A 114 11.09 -5.22 1.61
C THR A 114 11.29 -5.09 3.11
N LEU A 115 10.21 -5.34 3.85
CA LEU A 115 10.19 -5.37 5.30
C LEU A 115 9.88 -6.79 5.76
N THR A 116 10.69 -7.34 6.64
CA THR A 116 10.43 -8.66 7.25
C THR A 116 9.84 -8.42 8.63
N GLY A 117 8.58 -8.76 8.80
CA GLY A 117 7.87 -8.63 10.07
C GLY A 117 8.41 -9.57 11.15
N PRO A 118 7.97 -9.42 12.39
CA PRO A 118 8.30 -10.36 13.45
C PRO A 118 7.68 -11.73 13.17
N ALA A 119 8.24 -12.76 13.76
CA ALA A 119 7.66 -14.09 13.69
C ALA A 119 6.22 -14.09 14.22
N GLN A 120 5.38 -14.89 13.60
CA GLN A 120 3.98 -15.06 14.02
C GLN A 120 3.85 -16.12 15.13
N THR A 121 2.68 -16.23 15.71
CA THR A 121 2.33 -17.32 16.63
C THR A 121 1.27 -18.23 16.02
N ALA A 122 1.16 -19.46 16.52
CA ALA A 122 0.16 -20.45 16.09
C ALA A 122 -1.23 -20.15 16.70
N ILE A 123 -1.65 -18.87 16.69
CA ILE A 123 -2.94 -18.40 17.23
C ILE A 123 -3.70 -17.72 16.10
N ALA A 124 -5.00 -17.99 16.01
CA ALA A 124 -5.88 -17.24 15.11
C ALA A 124 -6.01 -15.79 15.59
N ASP A 125 -6.01 -14.86 14.68
CA ASP A 125 -5.97 -13.43 15.00
C ASP A 125 -6.72 -12.58 13.97
N ILE A 126 -7.11 -11.37 14.39
CA ILE A 126 -7.68 -10.34 13.54
C ILE A 126 -6.93 -9.05 13.84
N GLY A 127 -6.53 -8.33 12.81
CA GLY A 127 -5.78 -7.10 13.01
C GLY A 127 -5.75 -6.20 11.78
N THR A 128 -5.12 -5.06 12.00
CA THR A 128 -4.82 -4.09 10.95
C THR A 128 -3.32 -3.88 10.87
N LEU A 129 -2.75 -4.12 9.71
CA LEU A 129 -1.39 -3.77 9.36
C LEU A 129 -1.37 -2.35 8.79
N ASN A 130 -0.51 -1.52 9.32
CA ASN A 130 -0.23 -0.19 8.80
C ASN A 130 1.22 -0.15 8.31
N ILE A 131 1.41 0.27 7.06
CA ILE A 131 2.74 0.44 6.47
C ILE A 131 2.84 1.89 6.00
N LEU A 132 3.74 2.63 6.61
CA LEU A 132 4.07 4.00 6.24
C LEU A 132 5.39 4.01 5.47
N ILE A 133 5.38 4.57 4.29
CA ILE A 133 6.56 4.75 3.44
C ILE A 133 6.83 6.24 3.30
N THR A 134 8.09 6.63 3.45
CA THR A 134 8.55 8.01 3.19
C THR A 134 9.63 8.01 2.12
N VAL A 135 9.51 8.90 1.17
CA VAL A 135 10.57 9.17 0.18
C VAL A 135 11.65 10.03 0.84
N ARG A 136 12.77 9.41 1.24
CA ARG A 136 13.90 10.10 1.90
C ARG A 136 14.73 10.93 0.93
N ALA A 137 14.92 10.42 -0.28
CA ALA A 137 15.59 11.09 -1.38
C ALA A 137 14.83 10.84 -2.68
N ALA A 138 14.86 11.78 -3.60
CA ALA A 138 14.27 11.68 -4.93
C ALA A 138 15.34 11.74 -6.03
N GLY A 139 14.94 11.65 -7.29
CA GLY A 139 15.85 11.70 -8.43
C GLY A 139 16.61 10.39 -8.67
N GLY A 140 17.83 10.47 -9.21
CA GLY A 140 18.62 9.31 -9.62
C GLY A 140 19.12 8.41 -8.48
N SER A 141 18.96 8.84 -7.23
CA SER A 141 19.33 8.09 -6.02
C SER A 141 18.18 8.07 -5.01
N CYS A 142 17.00 7.77 -5.47
CA CYS A 142 15.80 7.69 -4.65
C CYS A 142 15.93 6.60 -3.58
N ILE A 143 15.52 6.92 -2.36
CA ILE A 143 15.51 6.02 -1.21
C ILE A 143 14.14 6.07 -0.55
N LEU A 144 13.55 4.91 -0.32
CA LEU A 144 12.34 4.74 0.48
C LEU A 144 12.71 4.27 1.89
N GLN A 145 12.10 4.88 2.88
CA GLN A 145 12.12 4.42 4.27
C GLN A 145 10.74 3.89 4.60
N GLY A 146 10.64 2.69 5.13
CA GLY A 146 9.38 2.07 5.50
C GLY A 146 9.32 1.71 6.97
N THR A 147 8.13 1.81 7.52
CA THR A 147 7.77 1.33 8.85
C THR A 147 6.48 0.54 8.72
N ALA A 148 6.43 -0.66 9.27
CA ALA A 148 5.22 -1.47 9.35
C ALA A 148 4.92 -1.86 10.79
N PHE A 149 3.65 -1.85 11.18
CA PHE A 149 3.21 -2.29 12.50
C PHE A 149 1.80 -2.88 12.45
N TRP A 150 1.57 -3.87 13.32
CA TRP A 150 0.28 -4.49 13.53
C TRP A 150 -0.44 -3.87 14.72
N SER A 151 -1.69 -3.48 14.51
CA SER A 151 -2.68 -3.31 15.57
C SER A 151 -3.59 -4.52 15.53
N HIS A 152 -3.48 -5.43 16.49
CA HIS A 152 -4.14 -6.72 16.43
C HIS A 152 -4.72 -7.14 17.77
N ARG A 153 -5.70 -8.05 17.72
CA ARG A 153 -6.41 -8.57 18.88
C ARG A 153 -6.59 -10.08 18.67
N GLY A 154 -5.92 -10.87 19.47
CA GLY A 154 -6.12 -12.31 19.47
C GLY A 154 -7.59 -12.71 19.60
N THR A 155 -8.04 -13.65 18.80
CA THR A 155 -9.42 -14.16 18.84
C THR A 155 -9.67 -15.14 19.99
N ALA A 156 -8.61 -15.64 20.63
CA ALA A 156 -8.75 -16.43 21.85
C ALA A 156 -9.07 -15.53 23.04
N ALA A 157 -9.81 -16.04 24.00
CA ALA A 157 -10.23 -15.34 25.22
C ALA A 157 -9.09 -14.84 26.13
N ASN A 158 -7.90 -14.69 25.59
CA ASN A 158 -6.69 -14.30 26.28
C ASN A 158 -6.34 -12.83 25.97
N THR A 159 -6.97 -11.94 26.73
CA THR A 159 -6.73 -10.50 26.66
C THR A 159 -5.46 -10.05 27.38
N THR A 160 -4.63 -10.98 27.87
CA THR A 160 -3.51 -10.65 28.76
C THR A 160 -2.13 -11.09 28.27
N THR A 161 -2.01 -11.82 27.18
CA THR A 161 -0.70 -12.22 26.66
C THR A 161 -0.29 -11.35 25.49
N SER A 162 0.80 -10.63 25.66
CA SER A 162 1.60 -10.09 24.57
C SER A 162 2.00 -11.24 23.65
N GLY A 163 1.74 -11.13 22.38
CA GLY A 163 1.99 -12.18 21.40
C GLY A 163 0.69 -12.75 20.87
N THR A 164 0.14 -12.10 19.90
CA THR A 164 -1.06 -12.49 19.20
C THR A 164 -0.67 -13.06 17.82
N GLY A 165 -1.61 -13.58 17.08
CA GLY A 165 -1.35 -14.38 15.90
C GLY A 165 -0.42 -13.78 14.86
N PHE A 166 -0.51 -12.47 14.61
CA PHE A 166 0.28 -11.78 13.57
C PHE A 166 1.71 -11.45 13.99
N ALA A 167 2.00 -11.38 15.29
CA ALA A 167 3.34 -11.09 15.78
C ALA A 167 3.56 -11.75 17.13
N ASN A 168 4.79 -12.15 17.42
CA ASN A 168 5.16 -12.74 18.71
C ASN A 168 5.64 -11.68 19.73
N ASP A 169 5.64 -10.43 19.35
CA ASP A 169 5.93 -9.30 20.22
C ASP A 169 4.71 -8.37 20.36
N SER A 170 4.77 -7.48 21.33
CA SER A 170 3.65 -6.58 21.65
C SER A 170 3.44 -5.45 20.63
N THR A 171 4.38 -5.23 19.74
CA THR A 171 4.36 -4.08 18.83
C THR A 171 4.14 -4.46 17.37
N GLY A 172 4.57 -5.68 16.98
CA GLY A 172 4.56 -6.08 15.58
C GLY A 172 5.30 -5.12 14.65
N HIS A 173 6.25 -4.34 15.19
CA HIS A 173 6.90 -3.23 14.51
C HIS A 173 8.15 -3.67 13.74
N VAL A 174 8.31 -3.14 12.54
CA VAL A 174 9.51 -3.32 11.73
C VAL A 174 9.80 -2.06 10.92
N GLU A 175 11.08 -1.77 10.74
CA GLU A 175 11.57 -0.68 9.91
C GLU A 175 12.56 -1.20 8.87
N GLY A 176 12.68 -0.46 7.77
CA GLY A 176 13.65 -0.78 6.72
C GLY A 176 13.85 0.36 5.73
N THR A 177 14.97 0.29 5.05
CA THR A 177 15.36 1.27 4.02
C THR A 177 15.64 0.53 2.71
N SER A 178 15.16 1.05 1.60
CA SER A 178 15.44 0.50 0.28
C SER A 178 16.90 0.68 -0.13
N ALA A 179 17.38 -0.13 -1.07
CA ALA A 179 18.49 0.28 -1.91
C ALA A 179 18.11 1.53 -2.72
N SER A 180 19.09 2.31 -3.14
CA SER A 180 18.85 3.46 -4.02
C SER A 180 18.41 3.02 -5.42
N PHE A 181 17.53 3.78 -6.04
CA PHE A 181 17.08 3.56 -7.41
C PHE A 181 16.78 4.89 -8.11
N ASP A 182 16.72 4.87 -9.43
CA ASP A 182 16.36 6.06 -10.21
C ASP A 182 14.83 6.27 -10.15
N ALA A 183 14.40 7.34 -9.49
CA ALA A 183 12.99 7.71 -9.39
C ALA A 183 12.43 8.22 -10.72
N SER A 184 13.23 8.75 -11.62
CA SER A 184 12.74 9.19 -12.94
C SER A 184 12.26 8.04 -13.81
N ALA A 185 12.82 6.85 -13.60
CA ALA A 185 12.41 5.64 -14.31
C ALA A 185 11.05 5.08 -13.89
N VAL A 186 10.47 5.59 -12.80
CA VAL A 186 9.18 5.09 -12.26
C VAL A 186 8.03 6.08 -12.40
N ASN A 187 8.26 7.22 -13.05
CA ASN A 187 7.22 8.20 -13.32
C ASN A 187 6.06 7.55 -14.10
N GLY A 188 4.86 7.72 -13.55
CA GLY A 188 3.66 7.17 -14.14
C GLY A 188 3.51 5.67 -14.06
N GLN A 189 4.29 5.00 -13.25
CA GLN A 189 4.06 3.63 -12.84
C GLN A 189 3.17 3.59 -11.59
N TYR A 190 2.86 2.41 -11.11
CA TYR A 190 2.11 2.22 -9.87
C TYR A 190 3.04 1.82 -8.76
N ILE A 191 2.80 2.37 -7.57
CA ILE A 191 3.34 1.88 -6.31
C ILE A 191 2.26 1.09 -5.59
N GLY A 192 2.56 -0.12 -5.15
CA GLY A 192 1.62 -1.00 -4.49
C GLY A 192 2.30 -1.97 -3.55
N LEU A 193 1.53 -2.83 -2.93
CA LEU A 193 1.98 -3.73 -1.89
C LEU A 193 1.76 -5.18 -2.26
N SER A 194 2.76 -6.03 -2.03
CA SER A 194 2.60 -7.47 -1.97
C SER A 194 2.97 -8.02 -0.60
N VAL A 195 2.34 -9.11 -0.22
CA VAL A 195 2.53 -9.77 1.08
C VAL A 195 2.74 -11.26 0.89
N ASN A 196 3.73 -11.78 1.59
CA ASN A 196 3.91 -13.20 1.86
C ASN A 196 3.65 -13.42 3.35
N SER A 197 2.69 -14.26 3.70
CA SER A 197 2.31 -14.50 5.10
C SER A 197 3.28 -15.40 5.86
N GLY A 198 4.34 -15.87 5.21
CA GLY A 198 5.26 -16.86 5.78
C GLY A 198 4.78 -18.30 5.63
N THR A 199 5.64 -19.25 5.97
CA THR A 199 5.37 -20.68 5.80
C THR A 199 4.16 -21.12 6.63
N ALA A 200 3.24 -21.85 5.99
CA ALA A 200 1.98 -22.33 6.54
C ALA A 200 1.03 -21.25 7.10
N GLY A 201 1.39 -19.98 7.00
CA GLY A 201 0.49 -18.89 7.34
C GLY A 201 -0.57 -18.70 6.25
N VAL A 202 -1.83 -18.59 6.63
CA VAL A 202 -2.91 -18.21 5.72
C VAL A 202 -3.64 -17.01 6.31
N TRP A 203 -3.63 -15.91 5.55
CA TRP A 203 -4.37 -14.72 5.91
C TRP A 203 -5.53 -14.52 4.95
N THR A 204 -6.61 -13.97 5.47
CA THR A 204 -7.70 -13.44 4.67
C THR A 204 -7.70 -11.92 4.83
N VAL A 205 -7.31 -11.22 3.77
CA VAL A 205 -7.35 -9.76 3.70
C VAL A 205 -8.76 -9.35 3.31
N THR A 206 -9.39 -8.53 4.14
CA THR A 206 -10.79 -8.10 3.99
C THR A 206 -10.91 -6.65 3.54
N GLN A 207 -9.86 -5.86 3.73
CA GLN A 207 -9.84 -4.45 3.33
C GLN A 207 -8.40 -4.02 3.00
N VAL A 208 -8.26 -3.21 1.97
CA VAL A 208 -7.03 -2.50 1.63
C VAL A 208 -7.36 -1.04 1.38
N ILE A 209 -6.62 -0.16 2.04
CA ILE A 209 -6.65 1.29 1.83
C ILE A 209 -5.24 1.71 1.47
N ALA A 210 -5.09 2.48 0.42
CA ALA A 210 -3.83 3.06 0.00
C ALA A 210 -4.00 4.57 -0.19
N GLU A 211 -3.10 5.34 0.37
CA GLU A 211 -3.11 6.81 0.33
C GLU A 211 -1.71 7.34 0.04
N ALA A 212 -1.64 8.43 -0.71
CA ALA A 212 -0.39 9.15 -0.97
C ALA A 212 -0.53 10.62 -0.58
N ASN A 213 0.54 11.17 -0.03
CA ASN A 213 0.76 12.59 0.16
C ASN A 213 2.10 12.94 -0.50
N TRP A 214 2.03 13.73 -1.58
CA TRP A 214 3.16 14.08 -2.47
C TRP A 214 3.92 15.31 -2.01
#